data_2392b353906a85c7c97b573f30c4aa25
#
_entry.id   2392b353906a85c7c97b573f30c4aa25
#
_cell.length_a   1.000
_cell.length_b   1.000
_cell.length_c   1.000
_cell.angle_alpha   90.00
_cell.angle_beta   90.00
_cell.angle_gamma   90.00
#
_symmetry.space_group_name_H-M   'P 1'
#
loop_
_entity.id
_entity.type
_entity.pdbx_description
1 polymer ?
#
loop_
_entity_poly.entity_id
_entity_poly.type
_entity_poly.pdbx_seq_one_letter_code
_entity_poly.pdbx_strand_id
1 'polypeptide(L)'
;MVRARVVVRGLVQGVWYRDSCVHQARDAGVTGWVRNRSDGTVEAVFEGPIESVARCVSWCRMGPPRAEVTGIDVTEESPEGLKGFVRR
;
A
#
# COMPACT_ATOMS: atom_id res chain seq x y z
N MET A 1 -8.30 7.76 13.31
CA MET A 1 -8.27 7.00 12.04
C MET A 1 -7.92 7.93 10.91
N VAL A 2 -6.98 7.50 10.10
CA VAL A 2 -6.57 8.21 8.88
C VAL A 2 -6.66 7.27 7.70
N ARG A 3 -6.65 7.83 6.48
CA ARG A 3 -6.60 7.08 5.23
C ARG A 3 -5.53 7.69 4.34
N ALA A 4 -4.67 6.86 3.79
CA ALA A 4 -3.67 7.27 2.80
C ALA A 4 -3.83 6.45 1.52
N ARG A 5 -3.79 7.12 0.38
CA ARG A 5 -3.69 6.50 -0.93
C ARG A 5 -2.26 6.62 -1.40
N VAL A 6 -1.68 5.51 -1.83
CA VAL A 6 -0.29 5.46 -2.29
C VAL A 6 -0.26 4.92 -3.70
N VAL A 7 0.41 5.63 -4.60
CA VAL A 7 0.70 5.13 -5.95
C VAL A 7 2.21 4.90 -6.04
N VAL A 8 2.61 3.67 -6.35
CA VAL A 8 4.00 3.25 -6.34
C VAL A 8 4.49 3.08 -7.77
N ARG A 9 5.60 3.74 -8.11
CA ARG A 9 6.21 3.69 -9.45
C ARG A 9 7.50 2.89 -9.41
N GLY A 10 7.84 2.29 -10.54
CA GLY A 10 9.05 1.53 -10.72
C GLY A 10 8.77 0.11 -11.17
N LEU A 11 9.69 -0.80 -10.89
CA LEU A 11 9.50 -2.22 -11.13
C LEU A 11 8.77 -2.80 -9.93
N VAL A 12 7.43 -2.76 -9.98
CA VAL A 12 6.58 -3.08 -8.83
C VAL A 12 5.49 -4.11 -9.16
N GLN A 13 5.30 -4.47 -10.43
CA GLN A 13 4.40 -5.54 -10.83
C GLN A 13 5.20 -6.79 -11.17
N GLY A 14 4.65 -7.96 -10.85
CA GLY A 14 5.31 -9.24 -11.11
C GLY A 14 6.48 -9.54 -10.17
N VAL A 15 6.56 -8.85 -9.04
CA VAL A 15 7.65 -8.98 -8.06
C VAL A 15 7.14 -9.25 -6.64
N TRP A 16 5.92 -9.78 -6.52
CA TRP A 16 5.27 -10.10 -5.23
C TRP A 16 4.90 -8.88 -4.40
N TYR A 17 4.80 -7.69 -5.01
CA TYR A 17 4.54 -6.45 -4.29
C TYR A 17 3.19 -6.50 -3.58
N ARG A 18 2.12 -6.90 -4.28
CA ARG A 18 0.77 -6.94 -3.70
C ARG A 18 0.66 -7.92 -2.54
N ASP A 19 1.19 -9.13 -2.70
CA ASP A 19 1.14 -10.14 -1.63
C ASP A 19 1.90 -9.68 -0.39
N SER A 20 3.09 -9.11 -0.59
CA SER A 20 3.89 -8.56 0.50
C SER A 20 3.19 -7.38 1.17
N CYS A 21 2.52 -6.53 0.40
CA CYS A 21 1.75 -5.41 0.92
C CYS A 21 0.61 -5.88 1.82
N VAL A 22 -0.11 -6.94 1.41
CA VAL A 22 -1.17 -7.53 2.23
C VAL A 22 -0.62 -8.00 3.57
N HIS A 23 0.53 -8.69 3.57
CA HIS A 23 1.16 -9.13 4.82
C HIS A 23 1.52 -7.96 5.73
N GLN A 24 2.12 -6.92 5.17
CA GLN A 24 2.50 -5.73 5.94
C GLN A 24 1.28 -5.05 6.56
N ALA A 25 0.24 -4.88 5.77
CA ALA A 25 -0.98 -4.21 6.24
C ALA A 25 -1.67 -5.01 7.36
N ARG A 26 -1.76 -6.33 7.18
CA ARG A 26 -2.38 -7.20 8.20
C ARG A 26 -1.58 -7.21 9.48
N ASP A 27 -0.25 -7.27 9.40
CA ASP A 27 0.62 -7.18 10.58
C ASP A 27 0.45 -5.86 11.32
N ALA A 28 0.24 -4.79 10.60
CA ALA A 28 0.05 -3.46 11.19
C ALA A 28 -1.39 -3.23 11.68
N GLY A 29 -2.31 -4.15 11.41
CA GLY A 29 -3.72 -3.99 11.77
C GLY A 29 -4.44 -2.93 10.95
N VAL A 30 -3.96 -2.68 9.72
CA VAL A 30 -4.50 -1.66 8.83
C VAL A 30 -5.49 -2.30 7.86
N THR A 31 -6.56 -1.60 7.53
CA THR A 31 -7.55 -2.03 6.54
C THR A 31 -7.32 -1.31 5.22
N GLY A 32 -7.89 -1.86 4.15
CA GLY A 32 -7.76 -1.26 2.82
C GLY A 32 -7.60 -2.30 1.72
N TRP A 33 -6.85 -1.93 0.69
CA TRP A 33 -6.63 -2.78 -0.46
C TRP A 33 -5.39 -2.37 -1.24
N VAL A 34 -4.91 -3.26 -2.12
CA VAL A 34 -3.80 -3.02 -3.03
C VAL A 34 -4.11 -3.64 -4.38
N ARG A 35 -3.79 -2.93 -5.46
CA ARG A 35 -4.03 -3.41 -6.82
C ARG A 35 -2.92 -2.98 -7.78
N ASN A 36 -2.74 -3.74 -8.85
CA ASN A 36 -1.97 -3.30 -10.01
C ASN A 36 -2.82 -2.37 -10.87
N ARG A 37 -2.20 -1.36 -11.44
CA ARG A 37 -2.85 -0.49 -12.43
C ARG A 37 -2.33 -0.81 -13.82
N SER A 38 -3.12 -0.42 -14.83
CA SER A 38 -2.76 -0.69 -16.23
C SER A 38 -1.53 0.05 -16.71
N ASP A 39 -1.15 1.11 -16.02
CA ASP A 39 0.05 1.92 -16.35
C ASP A 39 1.34 1.36 -15.74
N GLY A 40 1.30 0.20 -15.11
CA GLY A 40 2.47 -0.43 -14.51
C GLY A 40 2.71 -0.07 -13.05
N THR A 41 1.93 0.86 -12.50
CA THR A 41 2.04 1.23 -11.09
C THR A 41 1.24 0.30 -10.20
N VAL A 42 1.50 0.36 -8.89
CA VAL A 42 0.68 -0.28 -7.86
C VAL A 42 0.00 0.82 -7.06
N GLU A 43 -1.28 0.64 -6.80
CA GLU A 43 -2.07 1.55 -5.97
C GLU A 43 -2.51 0.83 -4.71
N ALA A 44 -2.34 1.48 -3.56
CA ALA A 44 -2.77 0.94 -2.28
C ALA A 44 -3.52 2.01 -1.49
N VAL A 45 -4.50 1.57 -0.70
CA VAL A 45 -5.21 2.42 0.24
C VAL A 45 -5.09 1.78 1.62
N PHE A 46 -4.68 2.57 2.60
CA PHE A 46 -4.49 2.14 3.98
C PHE A 46 -5.36 2.99 4.90
N GLU A 47 -6.14 2.34 5.75
CA GLU A 47 -6.93 3.01 6.79
C GLU A 47 -6.59 2.42 8.15
N GLY A 48 -6.44 3.28 9.15
CA GLY A 48 -6.15 2.83 10.50
C GLY A 48 -5.57 3.95 11.37
N PRO A 49 -5.01 3.57 12.52
CA PRO A 49 -4.27 4.53 13.35
C PRO A 49 -3.13 5.16 12.56
N ILE A 50 -2.88 6.43 12.81
CA ILE A 50 -1.89 7.19 12.01
C ILE A 50 -0.52 6.53 12.00
N GLU A 51 -0.06 5.98 13.11
CA GLU A 51 1.25 5.33 13.19
C GLU A 51 1.31 4.06 12.36
N SER A 52 0.23 3.28 12.37
CA SER A 52 0.13 2.04 11.59
C SER A 52 0.11 2.34 10.09
N VAL A 53 -0.66 3.34 9.68
CA VAL A 53 -0.71 3.77 8.28
C VAL A 53 0.65 4.29 7.84
N ALA A 54 1.32 5.08 8.68
CA ALA A 54 2.65 5.59 8.37
C ALA A 54 3.68 4.46 8.16
N ARG A 55 3.59 3.38 8.94
CA ARG A 55 4.44 2.20 8.74
C ARG A 55 4.21 1.56 7.39
N CYS A 56 2.95 1.42 6.98
CA CYS A 56 2.62 0.86 5.68
C CYS A 56 3.13 1.73 4.53
N VAL A 57 2.96 3.05 4.64
CA VAL A 57 3.46 3.99 3.64
C VAL A 57 4.98 3.92 3.54
N SER A 58 5.66 3.87 4.68
CA SER A 58 7.12 3.74 4.72
C SER A 58 7.58 2.45 4.05
N TRP A 59 6.89 1.33 4.31
CA TRP A 59 7.20 0.06 3.65
C TRP A 59 7.04 0.15 2.13
N CYS A 60 6.03 0.90 1.64
CA CYS A 60 5.80 1.05 0.21
C CYS A 60 7.00 1.65 -0.53
N ARG A 61 7.81 2.46 0.16
CA ARG A 61 9.00 3.08 -0.46
C ARG A 61 10.08 2.06 -0.80
N MET A 62 10.10 0.94 -0.11
CA MET A 62 11.08 -0.14 -0.35
C MET A 62 10.46 -1.29 -1.11
N GLY A 63 9.30 -1.75 -0.68
CA GLY A 63 8.65 -2.94 -1.23
C GLY A 63 9.43 -4.22 -0.91
N PRO A 64 9.06 -5.34 -1.54
CA PRO A 64 9.75 -6.62 -1.37
C PRO A 64 11.11 -6.61 -2.08
N PRO A 65 11.97 -7.62 -1.82
CA PRO A 65 13.36 -7.62 -2.30
C PRO A 65 13.53 -7.49 -3.81
N ARG A 66 12.58 -7.98 -4.61
CA ARG A 66 12.68 -7.92 -6.07
C ARG A 66 12.13 -6.64 -6.67
N ALA A 67 11.46 -5.81 -5.86
CA ALA A 67 10.92 -4.56 -6.35
C ALA A 67 12.01 -3.50 -6.46
N GLU A 68 11.85 -2.62 -7.42
CA GLU A 68 12.67 -1.43 -7.57
C GLU A 68 11.73 -0.23 -7.60
N VAL A 69 11.57 0.42 -6.44
CA VAL A 69 10.68 1.56 -6.30
C VAL A 69 11.43 2.82 -6.68
N THR A 70 10.94 3.53 -7.70
CA THR A 70 11.55 4.79 -8.15
C THR A 70 10.89 5.99 -7.51
N GLY A 71 9.69 5.84 -6.97
CA GLY A 71 9.01 6.91 -6.25
C GLY A 71 7.62 6.49 -5.83
N ILE A 72 7.06 7.23 -4.89
CA ILE A 72 5.67 7.05 -4.47
C ILE A 72 4.98 8.41 -4.40
N ASP A 73 3.67 8.40 -4.63
CA ASP A 73 2.80 9.56 -4.41
C ASP A 73 1.83 9.20 -3.30
N VAL A 74 1.75 10.03 -2.27
CA VAL A 74 0.89 9.79 -1.11
C VAL A 74 -0.14 10.92 -1.04
N THR A 75 -1.41 10.52 -0.93
CA THR A 75 -2.53 11.46 -0.80
C THR A 75 -3.33 11.08 0.44
N GLU A 76 -3.60 12.05 1.30
CA GLU A 76 -4.52 11.86 2.42
C GLU A 76 -5.97 11.94 1.92
N GLU A 77 -6.81 11.06 2.46
CA GLU A 77 -8.24 11.03 2.15
C GLU A 77 -9.02 10.80 3.43
N SER A 78 -10.33 11.01 3.35
CA SER A 78 -11.22 10.70 4.48
C SER A 78 -11.43 9.19 4.56
N PRO A 79 -11.33 8.59 5.77
CA PRO A 79 -11.59 7.16 5.94
C PRO A 79 -13.01 6.80 5.52
N GLU A 80 -13.16 5.60 4.94
CA GLU A 80 -14.45 5.08 4.50
C GLU A 80 -14.99 3.96 5.39
N GLY A 81 -14.19 3.50 6.35
CA GLY A 81 -14.56 2.40 7.23
C GLY A 81 -14.38 1.03 6.59
N LEU A 82 -13.32 0.86 5.81
CA LEU A 82 -13.02 -0.41 5.16
C LEU A 82 -12.74 -1.50 6.19
N LYS A 83 -13.04 -2.75 5.82
CA LYS A 83 -12.81 -3.92 6.67
C LYS A 83 -11.83 -4.86 6.01
N GLY A 84 -10.85 -5.34 6.79
CA GLY A 84 -9.82 -6.23 6.29
C GLY A 84 -8.90 -5.55 5.30
N PHE A 85 -7.89 -6.29 4.85
CA PHE A 85 -6.99 -5.81 3.80
C PHE A 85 -6.94 -6.86 2.70
N VAL A 86 -7.25 -6.47 1.47
CA VAL A 86 -7.39 -7.39 0.36
C VAL A 86 -6.51 -6.99 -0.82
N ARG A 87 -6.10 -8.01 -1.55
CA ARG A 87 -5.45 -7.85 -2.85
C ARG A 87 -6.52 -7.83 -3.94
N ARG A 88 -6.52 -6.82 -4.74
CA ARG A 88 -7.41 -6.69 -5.90
C ARG A 88 -6.70 -7.05 -7.18
#